data_627acea7853d7ae9c6d14c74aa6aab84
#
_entry.id   627acea7853d7ae9c6d14c74aa6aab84
#
_cell.length_a   1.000
_cell.length_b   1.000
_cell.length_c   1.000
_cell.angle_alpha   90.00
_cell.angle_beta   90.00
_cell.angle_gamma   90.00
#
_symmetry.space_group_name_H-M   'P 1'
#
loop_
_entity.id
_entity.type
_entity.pdbx_description
1 polymer ?
#
loop_
_entity_poly.entity_id
_entity_poly.type
_entity_poly.pdbx_seq_one_letter_code
_entity_poly.pdbx_strand_id
1 'polypeptide(L)'
;MTRTDDSDVPDYPSRLRLDGRGFVVIGAGQGIGRQATHALTSVGARAFCVDKDGDLAADIAKEVGGVAWSGDATQRADTERLFVDAESALGRIDGVVDIVGMARYASLVDLDDENWDWHFDIVLRHAWLAMQLGAKRMTATGGGSMVFVASVSGITAAPMHAAYGAAKAGLMALVKSAAVELGPSNIRVNAVAPGVVWTPRVSAYLGDEGRARNSENAPLRRVALPEDIASALLFLASDLAGYVTGQTLVVDGGAGAKFPYPMPQ
;
A
#
# COMPACT_ATOMS: atom_id res chain seq x y z
N MET A 1 -35.08 -9.60 30.53
CA MET A 1 -33.61 -9.54 30.62
C MET A 1 -33.25 -8.07 30.51
N THR A 2 -32.70 -7.48 31.55
CA THR A 2 -32.16 -6.13 31.49
C THR A 2 -30.93 -6.12 30.56
N ARG A 3 -30.92 -5.21 29.61
CA ARG A 3 -29.75 -4.99 28.72
C ARG A 3 -28.57 -4.62 29.59
N THR A 4 -27.44 -5.34 29.45
CA THR A 4 -26.23 -5.16 30.25
C THR A 4 -25.16 -4.33 29.54
N ASP A 5 -25.43 -3.90 28.29
CA ASP A 5 -24.52 -3.10 27.48
C ASP A 5 -25.22 -1.81 27.03
N ASP A 6 -24.77 -0.69 27.57
CA ASP A 6 -25.26 0.68 27.30
C ASP A 6 -24.28 1.47 26.41
N SER A 7 -23.29 0.81 25.79
CA SER A 7 -22.34 1.48 24.91
C SER A 7 -23.05 2.08 23.67
N ASP A 8 -22.63 3.27 23.29
CA ASP A 8 -23.13 3.94 22.08
C ASP A 8 -22.78 3.14 20.83
N VAL A 9 -23.74 3.01 19.93
CA VAL A 9 -23.52 2.39 18.62
C VAL A 9 -23.04 3.46 17.63
N PRO A 10 -21.79 3.37 17.14
CA PRO A 10 -21.27 4.37 16.20
C PRO A 10 -21.98 4.28 14.84
N ASP A 11 -22.02 5.38 14.11
CA ASP A 11 -22.36 5.38 12.69
C ASP A 11 -21.18 4.80 11.87
N TYR A 12 -21.26 3.51 11.55
CA TYR A 12 -20.20 2.81 10.80
C TYR A 12 -19.95 3.37 9.41
N PRO A 13 -20.94 3.80 8.61
CA PRO A 13 -20.70 4.47 7.34
C PRO A 13 -19.87 5.76 7.48
N SER A 14 -20.09 6.56 8.53
CA SER A 14 -19.32 7.78 8.75
C SER A 14 -17.85 7.49 9.07
N ARG A 15 -17.54 6.33 9.67
CA ARG A 15 -16.16 5.92 9.96
C ARG A 15 -15.33 5.59 8.72
N LEU A 16 -15.96 5.38 7.57
CA LEU A 16 -15.29 5.22 6.28
C LEU A 16 -14.93 6.59 5.68
N ARG A 17 -15.60 7.67 6.09
CA ARG A 17 -15.40 9.01 5.53
C ARG A 17 -14.03 9.58 5.90
N LEU A 18 -13.46 10.30 4.94
CA LEU A 18 -12.15 10.97 5.07
C LEU A 18 -12.28 12.47 4.74
N ASP A 19 -13.45 13.06 5.01
CA ASP A 19 -13.79 14.42 4.60
C ASP A 19 -12.73 15.43 5.04
N GLY A 20 -12.12 16.10 4.06
CA GLY A 20 -11.10 17.13 4.24
C GLY A 20 -9.74 16.63 4.72
N ARG A 21 -9.56 15.34 4.99
CA ARG A 21 -8.26 14.76 5.37
C ARG A 21 -7.29 14.76 4.19
N GLY A 22 -6.02 15.13 4.44
CA GLY A 22 -4.95 15.17 3.45
C GLY A 22 -4.20 13.86 3.36
N PHE A 23 -4.18 13.24 2.19
CA PHE A 23 -3.48 11.97 1.93
C PHE A 23 -2.39 12.15 0.87
N VAL A 24 -1.18 11.68 1.20
CA VAL A 24 -0.08 11.52 0.24
C VAL A 24 -0.15 10.12 -0.35
N VAL A 25 -0.33 10.01 -1.66
CA VAL A 25 -0.38 8.72 -2.38
C VAL A 25 0.88 8.57 -3.21
N ILE A 26 1.79 7.68 -2.82
CA ILE A 26 3.10 7.47 -3.47
C ILE A 26 2.99 6.31 -4.46
N GLY A 27 3.26 6.59 -5.75
CA GLY A 27 2.98 5.68 -6.86
C GLY A 27 1.53 5.77 -7.33
N ALA A 28 0.98 7.00 -7.36
CA ALA A 28 -0.44 7.27 -7.61
C ALA A 28 -0.89 7.04 -9.07
N GLY A 29 0.04 7.12 -10.04
CA GLY A 29 -0.29 7.36 -11.44
C GLY A 29 -1.02 6.24 -12.16
N GLN A 30 -0.84 4.97 -11.78
CA GLN A 30 -1.46 3.85 -12.49
C GLN A 30 -1.77 2.64 -11.61
N GLY A 31 -2.54 1.70 -12.13
CA GLY A 31 -2.84 0.42 -11.48
C GLY A 31 -3.46 0.60 -10.09
N ILE A 32 -2.85 -0.03 -9.08
CA ILE A 32 -3.32 0.04 -7.69
C ILE A 32 -3.31 1.49 -7.20
N GLY A 33 -2.29 2.28 -7.54
CA GLY A 33 -2.17 3.66 -7.09
C GLY A 33 -3.29 4.55 -7.60
N ARG A 34 -3.62 4.47 -8.90
CA ARG A 34 -4.74 5.19 -9.48
C ARG A 34 -6.06 4.83 -8.77
N GLN A 35 -6.33 3.54 -8.57
CA GLN A 35 -7.55 3.09 -7.89
C GLN A 35 -7.59 3.49 -6.41
N ALA A 36 -6.46 3.42 -5.70
CA ALA A 36 -6.37 3.87 -4.31
C ALA A 36 -6.63 5.38 -4.18
N THR A 37 -6.09 6.19 -5.10
CA THR A 37 -6.34 7.63 -5.13
C THR A 37 -7.84 7.93 -5.32
N HIS A 38 -8.49 7.27 -6.28
CA HIS A 38 -9.95 7.39 -6.47
C HIS A 38 -10.74 6.92 -5.24
N ALA A 39 -10.36 5.79 -4.64
CA ALA A 39 -11.03 5.27 -3.46
C ALA A 39 -11.00 6.27 -2.29
N LEU A 40 -9.83 6.85 -2.00
CA LEU A 40 -9.66 7.84 -0.94
C LEU A 40 -10.47 9.12 -1.22
N THR A 41 -10.40 9.66 -2.43
CA THR A 41 -11.08 10.91 -2.79
C THR A 41 -12.61 10.74 -2.89
N SER A 42 -13.10 9.56 -3.28
CA SER A 42 -14.54 9.27 -3.32
C SER A 42 -15.20 9.33 -1.96
N VAL A 43 -14.46 9.17 -0.88
CA VAL A 43 -14.95 9.30 0.50
C VAL A 43 -14.54 10.61 1.18
N GLY A 44 -14.07 11.60 0.39
CA GLY A 44 -13.86 12.98 0.83
C GLY A 44 -12.42 13.38 1.13
N ALA A 45 -11.42 12.51 0.92
CA ALA A 45 -10.02 12.86 1.09
C ALA A 45 -9.55 13.87 0.03
N ARG A 46 -8.56 14.69 0.40
CA ARG A 46 -7.76 15.49 -0.53
C ARG A 46 -6.47 14.74 -0.84
N ALA A 47 -6.15 14.54 -2.12
CA ALA A 47 -5.02 13.75 -2.54
C ALA A 47 -3.84 14.61 -3.00
N PHE A 48 -2.64 14.27 -2.52
CA PHE A 48 -1.36 14.68 -3.06
C PHE A 48 -0.79 13.50 -3.83
N CYS A 49 -0.84 13.59 -5.16
CA CYS A 49 -0.61 12.48 -6.08
C CYS A 49 0.86 12.46 -6.50
N VAL A 50 1.61 11.49 -5.99
CA VAL A 50 3.05 11.36 -6.21
C VAL A 50 3.33 10.24 -7.19
N ASP A 51 4.06 10.54 -8.25
CA ASP A 51 4.63 9.52 -9.14
C ASP A 51 6.02 9.97 -9.63
N LYS A 52 6.87 9.01 -10.01
CA LYS A 52 8.15 9.33 -10.65
C LYS A 52 7.95 9.87 -12.06
N ASP A 53 6.89 9.42 -12.73
CA ASP A 53 6.42 9.93 -13.99
C ASP A 53 5.48 11.12 -13.76
N GLY A 54 5.94 12.32 -14.18
CA GLY A 54 5.20 13.56 -13.97
C GLY A 54 3.88 13.64 -14.73
N ASP A 55 3.79 13.01 -15.89
CA ASP A 55 2.56 12.99 -16.69
C ASP A 55 1.51 12.11 -16.00
N LEU A 56 1.91 10.94 -15.49
CA LEU A 56 1.03 10.08 -14.71
C LEU A 56 0.55 10.75 -13.41
N ALA A 57 1.43 11.51 -12.74
CA ALA A 57 1.04 12.27 -11.55
C ALA A 57 0.02 13.37 -11.90
N ALA A 58 0.24 14.08 -13.00
CA ALA A 58 -0.65 15.14 -13.45
C ALA A 58 -2.02 14.61 -13.88
N ASP A 59 -2.06 13.49 -14.60
CA ASP A 59 -3.30 12.87 -15.07
C ASP A 59 -4.18 12.45 -13.90
N ILE A 60 -3.65 11.69 -12.94
CA ILE A 60 -4.44 11.27 -11.79
C ILE A 60 -4.86 12.45 -10.90
N ALA A 61 -4.00 13.44 -10.71
CA ALA A 61 -4.36 14.63 -9.95
C ALA A 61 -5.53 15.39 -10.61
N LYS A 62 -5.53 15.50 -11.95
CA LYS A 62 -6.64 16.08 -12.71
C LYS A 62 -7.94 15.28 -12.57
N GLU A 63 -7.85 13.94 -12.62
CA GLU A 63 -9.03 13.07 -12.48
C GLU A 63 -9.76 13.25 -11.13
N VAL A 64 -9.00 13.44 -10.06
CA VAL A 64 -9.56 13.49 -8.69
C VAL A 64 -9.63 14.90 -8.09
N GLY A 65 -9.20 15.92 -8.82
CA GLY A 65 -9.08 17.29 -8.28
C GLY A 65 -8.00 17.40 -7.19
N GLY A 66 -6.95 16.59 -7.28
CA GLY A 66 -5.82 16.57 -6.35
C GLY A 66 -4.66 17.47 -6.80
N VAL A 67 -3.53 17.32 -6.11
CA VAL A 67 -2.28 18.03 -6.41
C VAL A 67 -1.25 17.04 -6.94
N ALA A 68 -0.67 17.31 -8.11
CA ALA A 68 0.38 16.50 -8.70
C ALA A 68 1.76 16.84 -8.16
N TRP A 69 2.60 15.83 -7.96
CA TRP A 69 4.01 16.00 -7.62
C TRP A 69 4.85 14.89 -8.24
N SER A 70 6.03 15.23 -8.76
CA SER A 70 6.94 14.24 -9.34
C SER A 70 8.32 14.28 -8.70
N GLY A 71 8.88 13.07 -8.51
CA GLY A 71 10.22 12.84 -7.97
C GLY A 71 10.46 11.37 -7.64
N ASP A 72 11.69 11.06 -7.27
CA ASP A 72 12.12 9.70 -6.94
C ASP A 72 12.05 9.44 -5.44
N ALA A 73 11.04 8.71 -4.98
CA ALA A 73 10.84 8.38 -3.56
C ALA A 73 11.99 7.54 -2.95
N THR A 74 12.87 6.95 -3.77
CA THR A 74 14.07 6.26 -3.27
C THR A 74 15.18 7.25 -2.84
N GLN A 75 15.07 8.51 -3.26
CA GLN A 75 16.03 9.57 -2.95
C GLN A 75 15.57 10.39 -1.74
N ARG A 76 16.42 10.46 -0.72
CA ARG A 76 16.11 11.20 0.51
C ARG A 76 15.74 12.66 0.26
N ALA A 77 16.52 13.36 -0.57
CA ALA A 77 16.28 14.77 -0.86
C ALA A 77 14.92 15.00 -1.53
N ASP A 78 14.51 14.12 -2.44
CA ASP A 78 13.20 14.18 -3.08
C ASP A 78 12.08 13.87 -2.07
N THR A 79 12.26 12.88 -1.21
CA THR A 79 11.26 12.54 -0.19
C THR A 79 11.12 13.66 0.86
N GLU A 80 12.21 14.33 1.24
CA GLU A 80 12.15 15.50 2.14
C GLU A 80 11.35 16.63 1.50
N ARG A 81 11.61 16.96 0.22
CA ARG A 81 10.85 17.95 -0.55
C ARG A 81 9.38 17.54 -0.69
N LEU A 82 9.11 16.28 -1.02
CA LEU A 82 7.76 15.72 -1.15
C LEU A 82 6.90 16.05 0.08
N PHE A 83 7.38 15.75 1.28
CA PHE A 83 6.59 15.97 2.50
C PHE A 83 6.46 17.46 2.89
N VAL A 84 7.43 18.31 2.52
CA VAL A 84 7.31 19.77 2.66
C VAL A 84 6.21 20.31 1.74
N ASP A 85 6.26 19.93 0.47
CA ASP A 85 5.31 20.39 -0.55
C ASP A 85 3.90 19.84 -0.28
N ALA A 86 3.79 18.59 0.15
CA ALA A 86 2.51 17.98 0.52
C ALA A 86 1.86 18.70 1.72
N GLU A 87 2.62 19.01 2.76
CA GLU A 87 2.12 19.77 3.91
C GLU A 87 1.67 21.16 3.49
N SER A 88 2.43 21.86 2.64
CA SER A 88 2.07 23.15 2.12
C SER A 88 0.77 23.12 1.30
N ALA A 89 0.60 22.11 0.44
CA ALA A 89 -0.57 21.98 -0.43
C ALA A 89 -1.84 21.52 0.31
N LEU A 90 -1.68 20.60 1.26
CA LEU A 90 -2.80 20.01 2.00
C LEU A 90 -3.11 20.76 3.32
N GLY A 91 -2.20 21.58 3.81
CA GLY A 91 -2.29 22.23 5.12
C GLY A 91 -1.95 21.30 6.28
N ARG A 92 -2.26 20.00 6.17
CA ARG A 92 -1.86 18.92 7.08
C ARG A 92 -1.83 17.60 6.34
N ILE A 93 -1.06 16.66 6.85
CA ILE A 93 -1.01 15.28 6.34
C ILE A 93 -1.68 14.38 7.36
N ASP A 94 -2.80 13.75 6.96
CA ASP A 94 -3.57 12.81 7.79
C ASP A 94 -3.27 11.36 7.43
N GLY A 95 -2.68 11.13 6.25
CA GLY A 95 -2.30 9.79 5.86
C GLY A 95 -1.30 9.71 4.72
N VAL A 96 -0.67 8.53 4.65
CA VAL A 96 0.23 8.12 3.57
C VAL A 96 -0.23 6.78 3.05
N VAL A 97 -0.43 6.65 1.74
CA VAL A 97 -0.68 5.38 1.06
C VAL A 97 0.44 5.17 0.04
N ASP A 98 1.25 4.14 0.26
CA ASP A 98 2.45 3.88 -0.53
C ASP A 98 2.31 2.56 -1.31
N ILE A 99 2.30 2.67 -2.63
CA ILE A 99 2.09 1.57 -3.56
C ILE A 99 3.39 1.13 -4.24
N VAL A 100 4.46 1.92 -4.09
CA VAL A 100 5.71 1.70 -4.81
C VAL A 100 6.31 0.34 -4.51
N GLY A 101 6.71 -0.35 -5.54
CA GLY A 101 7.39 -1.63 -5.46
C GLY A 101 7.28 -2.40 -6.78
N MET A 102 8.41 -2.91 -7.20
CA MET A 102 8.54 -3.67 -8.45
C MET A 102 9.45 -4.87 -8.22
N ALA A 103 9.30 -5.90 -9.06
CA ALA A 103 10.21 -7.04 -9.11
C ALA A 103 11.01 -7.04 -10.42
N ARG A 104 12.29 -7.34 -10.30
CA ARG A 104 13.16 -7.85 -11.36
C ARG A 104 13.40 -9.32 -11.06
N TYR A 105 13.22 -10.17 -12.06
CA TYR A 105 13.27 -11.61 -11.83
C TYR A 105 14.67 -12.14 -12.12
N ALA A 106 15.26 -12.83 -11.15
CA ALA A 106 16.53 -13.54 -11.29
C ALA A 106 16.53 -14.82 -10.45
N SER A 107 17.17 -15.88 -10.93
CA SER A 107 17.39 -17.06 -10.07
C SER A 107 18.31 -16.69 -8.91
N LEU A 108 18.21 -17.41 -7.79
CA LEU A 108 19.04 -17.12 -6.62
C LEU A 108 20.55 -17.16 -6.92
N VAL A 109 20.97 -18.03 -7.84
CA VAL A 109 22.38 -18.20 -8.19
C VAL A 109 22.88 -17.17 -9.22
N ASP A 110 21.97 -16.53 -9.97
CA ASP A 110 22.30 -15.51 -10.97
C ASP A 110 21.96 -14.09 -10.49
N LEU A 111 21.44 -13.95 -9.26
CA LEU A 111 21.09 -12.68 -8.67
C LEU A 111 22.37 -11.91 -8.31
N ASP A 112 22.61 -10.81 -9.00
CA ASP A 112 23.75 -9.94 -8.77
C ASP A 112 23.47 -8.86 -7.69
N ASP A 113 24.53 -8.20 -7.23
CA ASP A 113 24.49 -7.17 -6.19
C ASP A 113 23.64 -5.97 -6.63
N GLU A 114 23.71 -5.55 -7.92
CA GLU A 114 22.90 -4.44 -8.44
C GLU A 114 21.40 -4.73 -8.32
N ASN A 115 20.98 -5.92 -8.71
CA ASN A 115 19.58 -6.32 -8.64
C ASN A 115 19.12 -6.49 -7.19
N TRP A 116 19.98 -7.01 -6.31
CA TRP A 116 19.73 -7.09 -4.87
C TRP A 116 19.51 -5.69 -4.28
N ASP A 117 20.45 -4.77 -4.44
CA ASP A 117 20.41 -3.41 -3.89
C ASP A 117 19.23 -2.63 -4.45
N TRP A 118 18.94 -2.77 -5.75
CA TRP A 118 17.78 -2.13 -6.38
C TRP A 118 16.46 -2.55 -5.72
N HIS A 119 16.29 -3.83 -5.35
CA HIS A 119 15.07 -4.27 -4.67
C HIS A 119 14.95 -3.67 -3.28
N PHE A 120 16.04 -3.60 -2.53
CA PHE A 120 16.03 -3.00 -1.22
C PHE A 120 15.76 -1.49 -1.28
N ASP A 121 16.25 -0.81 -2.29
CA ASP A 121 15.97 0.61 -2.52
C ASP A 121 14.50 0.85 -2.91
N ILE A 122 13.99 0.14 -3.94
CA ILE A 122 12.64 0.38 -4.48
C ILE A 122 11.51 -0.22 -3.65
N VAL A 123 11.78 -1.12 -2.72
CA VAL A 123 10.75 -1.79 -1.90
C VAL A 123 10.83 -1.38 -0.43
N LEU A 124 12.04 -1.28 0.14
CA LEU A 124 12.20 -1.13 1.59
C LEU A 124 12.71 0.26 1.98
N ARG A 125 13.78 0.74 1.32
CA ARG A 125 14.38 2.02 1.66
C ARG A 125 13.42 3.19 1.47
N HIS A 126 12.71 3.25 0.33
CA HIS A 126 11.76 4.33 0.08
C HIS A 126 10.61 4.32 1.11
N ALA A 127 10.10 3.13 1.48
CA ALA A 127 9.05 3.00 2.49
C ALA A 127 9.53 3.47 3.87
N TRP A 128 10.78 3.15 4.25
CA TRP A 128 11.38 3.70 5.46
C TRP A 128 11.48 5.22 5.42
N LEU A 129 11.90 5.82 4.30
CA LEU A 129 11.94 7.27 4.14
C LEU A 129 10.55 7.89 4.27
N ALA A 130 9.54 7.31 3.63
CA ALA A 130 8.15 7.75 3.72
C ALA A 130 7.61 7.66 5.16
N MET A 131 7.88 6.55 5.87
CA MET A 131 7.51 6.41 7.28
C MET A 131 8.20 7.47 8.15
N GLN A 132 9.52 7.63 8.02
CA GLN A 132 10.30 8.55 8.86
C GLN A 132 9.88 10.01 8.66
N LEU A 133 9.76 10.44 7.41
CA LEU A 133 9.52 11.86 7.08
C LEU A 133 8.03 12.21 7.19
N GLY A 134 7.14 11.29 6.80
CA GLY A 134 5.71 11.45 6.98
C GLY A 134 5.31 11.46 8.46
N ALA A 135 5.85 10.55 9.28
CA ALA A 135 5.56 10.50 10.71
C ALA A 135 5.93 11.79 11.45
N LYS A 136 7.07 12.43 11.08
CA LYS A 136 7.46 13.72 11.67
C LYS A 136 6.39 14.80 11.47
N ARG A 137 5.74 14.84 10.29
CA ARG A 137 4.67 15.80 9.99
C ARG A 137 3.36 15.42 10.67
N MET A 138 3.00 14.14 10.60
CA MET A 138 1.74 13.63 11.17
C MET A 138 1.72 13.73 12.70
N THR A 139 2.84 13.48 13.38
CA THR A 139 2.94 13.64 14.83
C THR A 139 2.63 15.08 15.28
N ALA A 140 3.08 16.07 14.52
CA ALA A 140 2.82 17.47 14.82
C ALA A 140 1.34 17.87 14.67
N THR A 141 0.54 17.11 13.94
CA THR A 141 -0.86 17.41 13.63
C THR A 141 -1.87 16.44 14.26
N GLY A 142 -1.43 15.57 15.19
CA GLY A 142 -2.33 14.70 15.97
C GLY A 142 -2.46 13.27 15.46
N GLY A 143 -1.59 12.83 14.57
CA GLY A 143 -1.53 11.44 14.11
C GLY A 143 -2.22 11.19 12.78
N GLY A 144 -2.59 9.92 12.51
CA GLY A 144 -3.22 9.52 11.26
C GLY A 144 -2.98 8.06 10.88
N SER A 145 -2.94 7.76 9.57
CA SER A 145 -2.77 6.38 9.06
C SER A 145 -1.74 6.29 7.95
N MET A 146 -0.83 5.32 8.05
CA MET A 146 0.09 4.95 6.98
C MET A 146 -0.22 3.53 6.51
N VAL A 147 -0.39 3.34 5.20
CA VAL A 147 -0.69 2.04 4.61
C VAL A 147 0.26 1.76 3.44
N PHE A 148 0.95 0.62 3.49
CA PHE A 148 1.96 0.22 2.51
C PHE A 148 1.52 -1.01 1.73
N VAL A 149 1.88 -1.08 0.45
CA VAL A 149 1.66 -2.28 -0.35
C VAL A 149 2.87 -3.21 -0.25
N ALA A 150 2.69 -4.29 0.52
CA ALA A 150 3.63 -5.40 0.62
C ALA A 150 3.43 -6.39 -0.55
N SER A 151 3.53 -7.69 -0.32
CA SER A 151 3.23 -8.78 -1.27
C SER A 151 3.14 -10.11 -0.54
N VAL A 152 2.37 -11.05 -1.05
CA VAL A 152 2.45 -12.45 -0.59
C VAL A 152 3.85 -13.05 -0.76
N SER A 153 4.68 -12.50 -1.66
CA SER A 153 6.09 -12.91 -1.80
C SER A 153 6.96 -12.62 -0.57
N GLY A 154 6.50 -11.78 0.36
CA GLY A 154 7.15 -11.57 1.66
C GLY A 154 6.67 -12.55 2.74
N ILE A 155 5.64 -13.36 2.46
CA ILE A 155 5.07 -14.37 3.37
C ILE A 155 5.42 -15.78 2.89
N THR A 156 5.33 -15.99 1.58
CA THR A 156 5.64 -17.25 0.90
C THR A 156 6.77 -17.02 -0.10
N ALA A 157 7.26 -18.09 -0.74
CA ALA A 157 8.32 -18.00 -1.73
C ALA A 157 7.80 -18.33 -3.13
N ALA A 158 8.36 -17.65 -4.13
CA ALA A 158 8.21 -17.99 -5.52
C ALA A 158 9.59 -18.05 -6.19
N PRO A 159 9.79 -18.91 -7.20
CA PRO A 159 11.02 -18.91 -7.99
C PRO A 159 11.33 -17.51 -8.53
N MET A 160 12.60 -17.16 -8.61
CA MET A 160 13.12 -15.89 -9.13
C MET A 160 12.73 -14.63 -8.34
N HIS A 161 12.15 -14.76 -7.13
CA HIS A 161 11.70 -13.67 -6.27
C HIS A 161 12.58 -13.43 -5.04
N ALA A 162 13.80 -13.98 -4.97
CA ALA A 162 14.60 -13.99 -3.74
C ALA A 162 14.79 -12.58 -3.12
N ALA A 163 15.35 -11.63 -3.86
CA ALA A 163 15.57 -10.26 -3.36
C ALA A 163 14.24 -9.51 -3.12
N TYR A 164 13.28 -9.64 -4.04
CA TYR A 164 11.97 -9.01 -3.89
C TYR A 164 11.22 -9.53 -2.66
N GLY A 165 11.18 -10.85 -2.47
CA GLY A 165 10.55 -11.48 -1.32
C GLY A 165 11.21 -11.05 0.00
N ALA A 166 12.55 -11.04 0.05
CA ALA A 166 13.30 -10.57 1.22
C ALA A 166 12.99 -9.10 1.56
N ALA A 167 12.99 -8.22 0.55
CA ALA A 167 12.66 -6.81 0.75
C ALA A 167 11.19 -6.60 1.20
N LYS A 168 10.23 -7.36 0.63
CA LYS A 168 8.81 -7.31 1.06
C LYS A 168 8.59 -7.89 2.47
N ALA A 169 9.31 -8.93 2.86
CA ALA A 169 9.34 -9.43 4.24
C ALA A 169 9.92 -8.37 5.20
N GLY A 170 11.00 -7.71 4.81
CA GLY A 170 11.59 -6.58 5.53
C GLY A 170 10.59 -5.42 5.70
N LEU A 171 9.82 -5.09 4.67
CA LEU A 171 8.76 -4.08 4.76
C LEU A 171 7.69 -4.45 5.79
N MET A 172 7.25 -5.71 5.84
CA MET A 172 6.27 -6.16 6.84
C MET A 172 6.82 -6.09 8.27
N ALA A 173 8.11 -6.39 8.46
CA ALA A 173 8.78 -6.23 9.74
C ALA A 173 8.89 -4.75 10.13
N LEU A 174 9.25 -3.88 9.18
CA LEU A 174 9.32 -2.42 9.38
C LEU A 174 7.95 -1.82 9.76
N VAL A 175 6.87 -2.27 9.14
CA VAL A 175 5.48 -1.88 9.49
C VAL A 175 5.17 -2.18 10.96
N LYS A 176 5.59 -3.34 11.49
CA LYS A 176 5.39 -3.69 12.90
C LYS A 176 6.18 -2.77 13.82
N SER A 177 7.45 -2.53 13.50
CA SER A 177 8.31 -1.63 14.29
C SER A 177 7.74 -0.21 14.31
N ALA A 178 7.37 0.32 13.13
CA ALA A 178 6.77 1.64 13.01
C ALA A 178 5.43 1.75 13.76
N ALA A 179 4.59 0.72 13.75
CA ALA A 179 3.34 0.70 14.49
C ALA A 179 3.55 0.81 16.01
N VAL A 180 4.58 0.14 16.54
CA VAL A 180 4.93 0.19 17.97
C VAL A 180 5.49 1.56 18.35
N GLU A 181 6.40 2.10 17.54
CA GLU A 181 7.07 3.36 17.83
C GLU A 181 6.16 4.58 17.63
N LEU A 182 5.28 4.55 16.64
CA LEU A 182 4.43 5.69 16.25
C LEU A 182 3.02 5.64 16.88
N GLY A 183 2.62 4.50 17.45
CA GLY A 183 1.34 4.34 18.13
C GLY A 183 1.09 5.38 19.22
N PRO A 184 2.06 5.71 20.10
CA PRO A 184 1.91 6.78 21.10
C PRO A 184 1.64 8.17 20.49
N SER A 185 2.01 8.40 19.23
CA SER A 185 1.69 9.62 18.47
C SER A 185 0.36 9.50 17.70
N ASN A 186 -0.47 8.50 18.00
CA ASN A 186 -1.74 8.25 17.33
C ASN A 186 -1.59 8.01 15.81
N ILE A 187 -0.48 7.40 15.38
CA ILE A 187 -0.25 7.02 13.98
C ILE A 187 -0.38 5.50 13.87
N ARG A 188 -1.34 5.04 13.08
CA ARG A 188 -1.48 3.63 12.72
C ARG A 188 -0.61 3.32 11.49
N VAL A 189 0.07 2.19 11.48
CA VAL A 189 0.90 1.76 10.36
C VAL A 189 0.55 0.32 10.01
N ASN A 190 0.09 0.08 8.78
CA ASN A 190 -0.32 -1.24 8.32
C ASN A 190 0.17 -1.51 6.89
N ALA A 191 0.05 -2.75 6.46
CA ALA A 191 0.31 -3.13 5.08
C ALA A 191 -0.83 -3.96 4.49
N VAL A 192 -0.95 -3.94 3.17
CA VAL A 192 -1.71 -4.90 2.38
C VAL A 192 -0.71 -5.79 1.64
N ALA A 193 -0.90 -7.10 1.65
CA ALA A 193 -0.10 -8.07 0.90
C ALA A 193 -0.94 -8.68 -0.24
N PRO A 194 -0.89 -8.11 -1.45
CA PRO A 194 -1.61 -8.65 -2.59
C PRO A 194 -1.01 -9.98 -3.07
N GLY A 195 -1.88 -10.83 -3.62
CA GLY A 195 -1.49 -11.86 -4.58
C GLY A 195 -1.20 -11.26 -5.96
N VAL A 196 -1.54 -12.00 -7.03
CA VAL A 196 -1.40 -11.47 -8.40
C VAL A 196 -2.52 -10.47 -8.68
N VAL A 197 -2.14 -9.24 -9.07
CA VAL A 197 -3.06 -8.14 -9.41
C VAL A 197 -2.90 -7.77 -10.88
N TRP A 198 -4.00 -7.70 -11.61
CA TRP A 198 -4.02 -7.42 -13.05
C TRP A 198 -3.80 -5.93 -13.35
N THR A 199 -2.58 -5.48 -13.12
CA THR A 199 -2.12 -4.13 -13.47
C THR A 199 -1.58 -4.09 -14.90
N PRO A 200 -1.41 -2.92 -15.52
CA PRO A 200 -0.82 -2.81 -16.87
C PRO A 200 0.53 -3.52 -16.99
N ARG A 201 1.39 -3.42 -15.97
CA ARG A 201 2.70 -4.10 -15.96
C ARG A 201 2.57 -5.62 -15.86
N VAL A 202 1.72 -6.12 -14.96
CA VAL A 202 1.52 -7.56 -14.74
C VAL A 202 0.86 -8.19 -15.96
N SER A 203 -0.08 -7.50 -16.59
CA SER A 203 -0.73 -7.98 -17.83
C SER A 203 0.25 -8.09 -18.98
N ALA A 204 1.14 -7.12 -19.15
CA ALA A 204 2.19 -7.14 -20.16
C ALA A 204 3.21 -8.28 -19.95
N TYR A 205 3.46 -8.66 -18.68
CA TYR A 205 4.41 -9.73 -18.34
C TYR A 205 3.79 -11.13 -18.44
N LEU A 206 2.58 -11.32 -17.91
CA LEU A 206 1.96 -12.66 -17.79
C LEU A 206 1.16 -13.07 -19.03
N GLY A 207 0.57 -12.14 -19.76
CA GLY A 207 -0.38 -12.42 -20.85
C GLY A 207 -1.63 -13.19 -20.38
N ASP A 208 -2.50 -13.56 -21.33
CA ASP A 208 -3.77 -14.23 -21.03
C ASP A 208 -3.59 -15.64 -20.44
N GLU A 209 -2.57 -16.38 -20.89
CA GLU A 209 -2.27 -17.70 -20.34
C GLU A 209 -1.83 -17.63 -18.87
N GLY A 210 -0.96 -16.67 -18.53
CA GLY A 210 -0.57 -16.43 -17.15
C GLY A 210 -1.74 -15.98 -16.29
N ARG A 211 -2.65 -15.17 -16.83
CA ARG A 211 -3.90 -14.78 -16.17
C ARG A 211 -4.77 -15.99 -15.86
N ALA A 212 -4.99 -16.88 -16.83
CA ALA A 212 -5.79 -18.08 -16.65
C ALA A 212 -5.23 -18.99 -15.56
N ARG A 213 -3.92 -19.30 -15.62
CA ARG A 213 -3.25 -20.14 -14.59
C ARG A 213 -3.36 -19.56 -13.18
N ASN A 214 -3.17 -18.24 -13.03
CA ASN A 214 -3.28 -17.60 -11.72
C ASN A 214 -4.74 -17.53 -11.23
N SER A 215 -5.70 -17.39 -12.15
CA SER A 215 -7.13 -17.46 -11.82
C SER A 215 -7.53 -18.86 -11.30
N GLU A 216 -7.07 -19.91 -11.92
CA GLU A 216 -7.29 -21.29 -11.47
C GLU A 216 -6.66 -21.58 -10.11
N ASN A 217 -5.49 -20.97 -9.86
CA ASN A 217 -4.80 -21.14 -8.58
C ASN A 217 -5.53 -20.44 -7.42
N ALA A 218 -6.20 -19.34 -7.65
CA ALA A 218 -6.94 -18.64 -6.60
C ALA A 218 -8.29 -19.34 -6.30
N PRO A 219 -8.65 -19.60 -5.03
CA PRO A 219 -9.97 -20.11 -4.66
C PRO A 219 -11.14 -19.27 -5.20
N LEU A 220 -10.98 -17.94 -5.27
CA LEU A 220 -11.98 -17.05 -5.88
C LEU A 220 -12.01 -17.09 -7.41
N ARG A 221 -11.21 -17.95 -8.05
CA ARG A 221 -11.21 -18.25 -9.50
C ARG A 221 -11.00 -17.03 -10.41
N ARG A 222 -10.34 -16.01 -9.91
CA ARG A 222 -9.92 -14.84 -10.69
C ARG A 222 -8.61 -14.25 -10.15
N VAL A 223 -7.90 -13.57 -11.01
CA VAL A 223 -6.83 -12.65 -10.62
C VAL A 223 -7.45 -11.41 -10.00
N ALA A 224 -6.82 -10.83 -8.98
CA ALA A 224 -7.29 -9.59 -8.39
C ALA A 224 -7.20 -8.43 -9.40
N LEU A 225 -8.12 -7.49 -9.30
CA LEU A 225 -8.07 -6.21 -9.99
C LEU A 225 -7.50 -5.14 -9.04
N PRO A 226 -6.97 -4.02 -9.54
CA PRO A 226 -6.45 -2.94 -8.72
C PRO A 226 -7.43 -2.43 -7.66
N GLU A 227 -8.73 -2.39 -7.96
CA GLU A 227 -9.79 -1.97 -7.04
C GLU A 227 -9.99 -2.93 -5.84
N ASP A 228 -9.68 -4.22 -5.98
CA ASP A 228 -9.71 -5.16 -4.85
C ASP A 228 -8.69 -4.75 -3.77
N ILE A 229 -7.53 -4.28 -4.22
CA ILE A 229 -6.45 -3.83 -3.33
C ILE A 229 -6.77 -2.43 -2.77
N ALA A 230 -7.26 -1.53 -3.63
CA ALA A 230 -7.66 -0.18 -3.22
C ALA A 230 -8.73 -0.19 -2.12
N SER A 231 -9.67 -1.14 -2.17
CA SER A 231 -10.69 -1.33 -1.12
C SER A 231 -10.08 -1.68 0.24
N ALA A 232 -9.07 -2.55 0.26
CA ALA A 232 -8.35 -2.91 1.48
C ALA A 232 -7.48 -1.74 2.01
N LEU A 233 -6.85 -0.98 1.10
CA LEU A 233 -6.10 0.23 1.44
C LEU A 233 -7.04 1.28 2.07
N LEU A 234 -8.21 1.51 1.49
CA LEU A 234 -9.21 2.44 2.01
C LEU A 234 -9.68 2.03 3.40
N PHE A 235 -10.00 0.74 3.63
CA PHE A 235 -10.35 0.23 4.95
C PHE A 235 -9.28 0.56 5.98
N LEU A 236 -8.01 0.23 5.70
CA LEU A 236 -6.90 0.46 6.63
C LEU A 236 -6.59 1.96 6.83
N ALA A 237 -6.85 2.80 5.83
CA ALA A 237 -6.68 4.24 5.92
C ALA A 237 -7.77 4.93 6.75
N SER A 238 -8.98 4.36 6.81
CA SER A 238 -10.16 4.92 7.46
C SER A 238 -10.25 4.62 8.97
N ASP A 239 -11.20 5.26 9.65
CA ASP A 239 -11.48 5.03 11.07
C ASP A 239 -12.18 3.69 11.33
N LEU A 240 -12.63 2.96 10.29
CA LEU A 240 -13.06 1.56 10.43
C LEU A 240 -11.93 0.67 10.96
N ALA A 241 -10.68 0.99 10.61
CA ALA A 241 -9.49 0.32 11.12
C ALA A 241 -8.87 1.04 12.34
N GLY A 242 -9.65 1.81 13.10
CA GLY A 242 -9.16 2.68 14.18
C GLY A 242 -8.38 1.97 15.29
N TYR A 243 -8.52 0.64 15.45
CA TYR A 243 -7.76 -0.18 16.40
C TYR A 243 -6.89 -1.24 15.72
N VAL A 244 -6.60 -1.05 14.41
CA VAL A 244 -5.75 -1.94 13.61
C VAL A 244 -4.42 -1.23 13.34
N THR A 245 -3.32 -1.73 13.89
CA THR A 245 -1.96 -1.24 13.62
C THR A 245 -0.96 -2.39 13.66
N GLY A 246 0.14 -2.30 12.91
CA GLY A 246 1.17 -3.33 12.82
C GLY A 246 0.76 -4.58 12.03
N GLN A 247 -0.37 -4.53 11.31
CA GLN A 247 -0.91 -5.68 10.60
C GLN A 247 -0.55 -5.68 9.11
N THR A 248 -0.44 -6.89 8.57
CA THR A 248 -0.38 -7.11 7.13
C THR A 248 -1.62 -7.88 6.70
N LEU A 249 -2.51 -7.21 5.98
CA LEU A 249 -3.74 -7.82 5.46
C LEU A 249 -3.46 -8.50 4.12
N VAL A 250 -3.60 -9.82 4.06
CA VAL A 250 -3.44 -10.58 2.82
C VAL A 250 -4.69 -10.44 1.95
N VAL A 251 -4.49 -10.06 0.67
CA VAL A 251 -5.55 -9.90 -0.34
C VAL A 251 -5.15 -10.65 -1.60
N ASP A 252 -5.37 -11.96 -1.60
CA ASP A 252 -4.85 -12.89 -2.62
C ASP A 252 -5.89 -13.86 -3.19
N GLY A 253 -7.17 -13.62 -2.92
CA GLY A 253 -8.26 -14.51 -3.34
C GLY A 253 -8.22 -15.90 -2.71
N GLY A 254 -7.52 -16.04 -1.58
CA GLY A 254 -7.37 -17.29 -0.83
C GLY A 254 -6.23 -18.20 -1.32
N ALA A 255 -5.38 -17.73 -2.25
CA ALA A 255 -4.32 -18.55 -2.81
C ALA A 255 -3.34 -19.05 -1.75
N GLY A 256 -2.96 -18.20 -0.79
CA GLY A 256 -2.06 -18.54 0.31
C GLY A 256 -2.72 -19.29 1.48
N ALA A 257 -4.05 -19.38 1.52
CA ALA A 257 -4.78 -20.10 2.58
C ALA A 257 -4.97 -21.59 2.28
N LYS A 258 -4.61 -22.03 1.09
CA LYS A 258 -4.77 -23.44 0.71
C LYS A 258 -3.84 -24.35 1.49
N PHE A 259 -4.38 -25.51 1.91
CA PHE A 259 -3.55 -26.56 2.47
C PHE A 259 -2.56 -27.05 1.40
N PRO A 260 -1.24 -27.16 1.73
CA PRO A 260 -0.21 -27.41 0.71
C PRO A 260 -0.17 -28.83 0.14
N TYR A 261 -0.88 -29.76 0.77
CA TYR A 261 -0.90 -31.15 0.34
C TYR A 261 -2.20 -31.50 -0.37
N PRO A 262 -2.16 -32.35 -1.43
CA PRO A 262 -3.37 -32.79 -2.10
C PRO A 262 -4.25 -33.58 -1.13
N MET A 263 -5.55 -33.26 -1.12
CA MET A 263 -6.58 -34.01 -0.35
C MET A 263 -7.44 -34.80 -1.32
N PRO A 264 -7.95 -35.98 -0.91
CA PRO A 264 -8.95 -36.69 -1.69
C PRO A 264 -10.15 -35.79 -1.97
N GLN A 265 -10.65 -35.84 -3.21
CA GLN A 265 -11.90 -35.15 -3.60
C GLN A 265 -13.12 -35.94 -3.18
#